data_19aa956e3adc4eebd8111547839aff09
#
_entry.id   19aa956e3adc4eebd8111547839aff09
#
_cell.length_a   1.000
_cell.length_b   1.000
_cell.length_c   1.000
_cell.angle_alpha   90.00
_cell.angle_beta   90.00
_cell.angle_gamma   90.00
#
_symmetry.space_group_name_H-M   'P 1'
#
loop_
_entity.id
_entity.type
_entity.pdbx_description
1 polymer ?
#
loop_
_entity_poly.entity_id
_entity_poly.type
_entity_poly.pdbx_seq_one_letter_code
_entity_poly.pdbx_strand_id
1 'polypeptide(L)'
;FQAEDGIRDVERSRGLGDVYKRQVKRCCEIKARVVAKDERESGLRRILNYGHTIGHALESLGKYKKFIHGEAVGIGMVYEADLAHSLGLCSAKVVARQRALVCRTGLPAKLPKMNFSDLWEAMLHDKKVSRGYVHCVLPKAIGKVTVAPLDQRAVKSWFAKLGKS
;
A
#
# COMPACT_ATOMS: atom_id res chain seq x y z
N PHE A 1 20.39 1.68 -43.50
CA PHE A 1 19.57 2.61 -42.67
C PHE A 1 18.72 1.92 -41.57
N GLN A 2 18.60 0.58 -41.60
CA GLN A 2 17.84 -0.20 -40.58
C GLN A 2 18.70 -0.68 -39.41
N ALA A 3 20.03 -0.65 -39.50
CA ALA A 3 20.91 -1.18 -38.43
C ALA A 3 21.05 -0.21 -37.22
N GLU A 4 20.95 1.10 -37.44
CA GLU A 4 21.10 2.08 -36.36
C GLU A 4 19.88 2.15 -35.43
N ASP A 5 18.68 1.92 -35.96
CA ASP A 5 17.45 1.89 -35.12
C ASP A 5 17.38 0.66 -34.22
N GLY A 6 17.85 -0.50 -34.74
CA GLY A 6 17.94 -1.73 -33.94
C GLY A 6 18.97 -1.64 -32.82
N ILE A 7 20.09 -0.93 -33.01
CA ILE A 7 21.12 -0.71 -31.99
C ILE A 7 20.60 0.24 -30.90
N ARG A 8 19.90 1.31 -31.26
CA ARG A 8 19.28 2.25 -30.31
C ARG A 8 18.20 1.60 -29.46
N ASP A 9 17.38 0.68 -30.01
CA ASP A 9 16.37 -0.04 -29.23
C ASP A 9 16.99 -1.05 -28.28
N VAL A 10 18.10 -1.70 -28.67
CA VAL A 10 18.85 -2.60 -27.78
C VAL A 10 19.53 -1.83 -26.66
N GLU A 11 20.08 -0.64 -26.92
CA GLU A 11 20.67 0.22 -25.87
C GLU A 11 19.60 0.78 -24.92
N ARG A 12 18.45 1.21 -25.43
CA ARG A 12 17.30 1.61 -24.61
C ARG A 12 16.80 0.47 -23.72
N SER A 13 16.67 -0.75 -24.27
CA SER A 13 16.23 -1.91 -23.52
C SER A 13 17.26 -2.36 -22.47
N ARG A 14 18.56 -2.24 -22.75
CA ARG A 14 19.63 -2.46 -21.77
C ARG A 14 19.58 -1.43 -20.64
N GLY A 15 19.41 -0.15 -20.95
CA GLY A 15 19.29 0.92 -19.96
C GLY A 15 18.07 0.74 -19.05
N LEU A 16 16.92 0.35 -19.60
CA LEU A 16 15.71 0.03 -18.83
C LEU A 16 15.91 -1.20 -17.94
N GLY A 17 16.58 -2.25 -18.46
CA GLY A 17 16.92 -3.44 -17.69
C GLY A 17 17.81 -3.12 -16.49
N ASP A 18 18.78 -2.23 -16.64
CA ASP A 18 19.68 -1.82 -15.55
C ASP A 18 19.00 -0.95 -14.51
N VAL A 19 18.10 -0.06 -14.92
CA VAL A 19 17.25 0.71 -14.01
C VAL A 19 16.37 -0.23 -13.18
N TYR A 20 15.72 -1.19 -13.82
CA TYR A 20 14.88 -2.20 -13.14
C TYR A 20 15.68 -3.03 -12.15
N LYS A 21 16.84 -3.58 -12.55
CA LYS A 21 17.73 -4.34 -11.68
C LYS A 21 18.17 -3.53 -10.46
N ARG A 22 18.54 -2.25 -10.68
CA ARG A 22 18.93 -1.35 -9.59
C ARG A 22 17.77 -1.09 -8.63
N GLN A 23 16.55 -0.93 -9.15
CA GLN A 23 15.36 -0.73 -8.35
C GLN A 23 15.06 -1.96 -7.48
N VAL A 24 15.06 -3.16 -8.06
CA VAL A 24 14.84 -4.41 -7.33
C VAL A 24 15.92 -4.60 -6.26
N LYS A 25 17.20 -4.43 -6.61
CA LYS A 25 18.33 -4.51 -5.66
C LYS A 25 18.11 -3.56 -4.48
N ARG A 26 17.76 -2.29 -4.76
CA ARG A 26 17.55 -1.28 -3.71
C ARG A 26 16.38 -1.62 -2.80
N CYS A 27 15.28 -2.13 -3.35
CA CYS A 27 14.13 -2.59 -2.56
C CYS A 27 14.52 -3.76 -1.65
N CYS A 28 15.26 -4.75 -2.17
CA CYS A 28 15.77 -5.88 -1.38
C CYS A 28 16.70 -5.41 -0.25
N GLU A 29 17.64 -4.50 -0.52
CA GLU A 29 18.54 -3.94 0.49
C GLU A 29 17.79 -3.21 1.61
N ILE A 30 16.76 -2.42 1.25
CA ILE A 30 15.92 -1.71 2.24
C ILE A 30 15.18 -2.72 3.11
N LYS A 31 14.54 -3.72 2.50
CA LYS A 31 13.81 -4.76 3.21
C LYS A 31 14.74 -5.57 4.12
N ALA A 32 15.89 -6.00 3.63
CA ALA A 32 16.88 -6.75 4.40
C ALA A 32 17.35 -5.97 5.65
N ARG A 33 17.62 -4.65 5.51
CA ARG A 33 17.99 -3.80 6.65
C ARG A 33 16.89 -3.68 7.70
N VAL A 34 15.63 -3.63 7.28
CA VAL A 34 14.49 -3.58 8.21
C VAL A 34 14.34 -4.93 8.92
N VAL A 35 14.43 -6.04 8.18
CA VAL A 35 14.32 -7.41 8.73
C VAL A 35 15.46 -7.70 9.69
N ALA A 36 16.70 -7.32 9.36
CA ALA A 36 17.87 -7.51 10.24
C ALA A 36 17.75 -6.77 11.58
N LYS A 37 17.00 -5.65 11.62
CA LYS A 37 16.76 -4.89 12.86
C LYS A 37 15.59 -5.44 13.69
N ASP A 38 14.70 -6.20 13.08
CA ASP A 38 13.52 -6.76 13.73
C ASP A 38 13.07 -8.04 13.03
N GLU A 39 13.80 -9.11 13.27
CA GLU A 39 13.57 -10.41 12.65
C GLU A 39 12.20 -11.00 13.02
N ARG A 40 11.75 -10.79 14.27
CA ARG A 40 10.50 -11.35 14.82
C ARG A 40 9.26 -10.48 14.59
N GLU A 41 9.38 -9.37 13.84
CA GLU A 41 8.26 -8.44 13.57
C GLU A 41 7.57 -7.91 14.85
N SER A 42 8.34 -7.69 15.90
CA SER A 42 7.83 -7.17 17.15
C SER A 42 7.61 -5.65 17.16
N GLY A 43 8.26 -4.92 16.27
CA GLY A 43 8.22 -3.46 16.23
C GLY A 43 8.47 -2.86 14.84
N LEU A 44 9.73 -2.55 14.53
CA LEU A 44 10.11 -1.83 13.31
C LEU A 44 9.65 -2.50 12.02
N ARG A 45 9.75 -3.83 11.92
CA ARG A 45 9.40 -4.57 10.71
C ARG A 45 7.93 -4.41 10.32
N ARG A 46 7.05 -4.06 11.25
CA ARG A 46 5.64 -3.77 10.97
C ARG A 46 5.44 -2.67 9.95
N ILE A 47 6.41 -1.73 9.78
CA ILE A 47 6.33 -0.68 8.75
C ILE A 47 6.20 -1.24 7.33
N LEU A 48 6.69 -2.47 7.08
CA LEU A 48 6.58 -3.15 5.79
C LEU A 48 5.14 -3.57 5.47
N ASN A 49 4.25 -3.53 6.44
CA ASN A 49 2.83 -3.85 6.27
C ASN A 49 1.96 -2.63 5.93
N TYR A 50 2.58 -1.46 5.65
CA TYR A 50 1.83 -0.30 5.20
C TYR A 50 1.15 -0.58 3.86
N GLY A 51 -0.13 -0.30 3.76
CA GLY A 51 -0.96 -0.64 2.60
C GLY A 51 -1.50 -2.07 2.58
N HIS A 52 -1.01 -2.95 3.45
CA HIS A 52 -1.36 -4.36 3.38
C HIS A 52 -2.70 -4.70 4.03
N THR A 53 -3.17 -3.94 5.02
CA THR A 53 -4.45 -4.25 5.68
C THR A 53 -5.63 -4.12 4.71
N ILE A 54 -5.72 -3.00 4.01
CA ILE A 54 -6.72 -2.82 2.94
C ILE A 54 -6.32 -3.63 1.70
N GLY A 55 -5.04 -3.73 1.37
CA GLY A 55 -4.55 -4.49 0.23
C GLY A 55 -4.95 -5.96 0.28
N HIS A 56 -4.69 -6.66 1.38
CA HIS A 56 -5.10 -8.07 1.57
C HIS A 56 -6.62 -8.25 1.56
N ALA A 57 -7.36 -7.29 2.13
CA ALA A 57 -8.82 -7.32 2.03
C ALA A 57 -9.29 -7.26 0.57
N LEU A 58 -8.66 -6.42 -0.27
CA LEU A 58 -8.95 -6.34 -1.70
C LEU A 58 -8.57 -7.62 -2.47
N GLU A 59 -7.44 -8.23 -2.14
CA GLU A 59 -7.03 -9.50 -2.74
C GLU A 59 -8.02 -10.61 -2.39
N SER A 60 -8.43 -10.71 -1.13
CA SER A 60 -9.41 -11.69 -0.65
C SER A 60 -10.77 -11.50 -1.35
N LEU A 61 -11.31 -10.28 -1.35
CA LEU A 61 -12.58 -9.96 -2.02
C LEU A 61 -12.51 -10.16 -3.54
N GLY A 62 -11.34 -9.91 -4.14
CA GLY A 62 -11.07 -10.20 -5.55
C GLY A 62 -10.75 -11.66 -5.84
N LYS A 63 -10.85 -12.57 -4.84
CA LYS A 63 -10.50 -14.00 -4.94
C LYS A 63 -9.09 -14.22 -5.50
N TYR A 64 -8.15 -13.30 -5.20
CA TYR A 64 -6.76 -13.30 -5.71
C TYR A 64 -6.63 -13.32 -7.23
N LYS A 65 -7.68 -12.90 -7.97
CA LYS A 65 -7.72 -12.88 -9.44
C LYS A 65 -7.88 -11.48 -10.02
N LYS A 66 -8.38 -10.53 -9.23
CA LYS A 66 -8.74 -9.19 -9.71
C LYS A 66 -7.59 -8.21 -9.68
N PHE A 67 -6.72 -8.32 -8.68
CA PHE A 67 -5.55 -7.46 -8.48
C PHE A 67 -4.32 -8.33 -8.26
N ILE A 68 -3.20 -7.93 -8.83
CA ILE A 68 -1.91 -8.44 -8.38
C ILE A 68 -1.53 -7.75 -7.08
N HIS A 69 -0.71 -8.41 -6.24
CA HIS A 69 -0.36 -7.94 -4.90
C HIS A 69 0.07 -6.47 -4.85
N GLY A 70 0.97 -6.05 -5.74
CA GLY A 70 1.45 -4.65 -5.77
C GLY A 70 0.36 -3.63 -6.08
N GLU A 71 -0.62 -3.97 -6.90
CA GLU A 71 -1.79 -3.11 -7.19
C GLU A 71 -2.69 -2.97 -5.97
N ALA A 72 -3.00 -4.10 -5.33
CA ALA A 72 -3.81 -4.12 -4.11
C ALA A 72 -3.16 -3.32 -2.98
N VAL A 73 -1.85 -3.49 -2.76
CA VAL A 73 -1.08 -2.73 -1.78
C VAL A 73 -0.99 -1.25 -2.15
N GLY A 74 -0.84 -0.91 -3.43
CA GLY A 74 -0.86 0.49 -3.91
C GLY A 74 -2.18 1.19 -3.57
N ILE A 75 -3.32 0.55 -3.83
CA ILE A 75 -4.63 1.04 -3.41
C ILE A 75 -4.68 1.13 -1.88
N GLY A 76 -4.26 0.09 -1.18
CA GLY A 76 -4.22 0.05 0.28
C GLY A 76 -3.46 1.23 0.88
N MET A 77 -2.27 1.54 0.37
CA MET A 77 -1.47 2.68 0.82
C MET A 77 -2.21 4.02 0.67
N VAL A 78 -2.94 4.21 -0.44
CA VAL A 78 -3.72 5.43 -0.68
C VAL A 78 -4.85 5.57 0.33
N TYR A 79 -5.59 4.48 0.59
CA TYR A 79 -6.76 4.53 1.46
C TYR A 79 -6.42 4.41 2.95
N GLU A 80 -5.31 3.78 3.31
CA GLU A 80 -4.77 3.84 4.68
C GLU A 80 -4.25 5.25 5.02
N ALA A 81 -3.71 5.99 4.04
CA ALA A 81 -3.37 7.40 4.26
C ALA A 81 -4.62 8.29 4.42
N ASP A 82 -5.66 8.05 3.63
CA ASP A 82 -6.93 8.76 3.75
C ASP A 82 -7.62 8.46 5.10
N LEU A 83 -7.62 7.20 5.53
CA LEU A 83 -8.08 6.79 6.85
C LEU A 83 -7.27 7.47 7.96
N ALA A 84 -5.93 7.50 7.86
CA ALA A 84 -5.07 8.20 8.81
C ALA A 84 -5.42 9.69 8.92
N HIS A 85 -5.71 10.33 7.79
CA HIS A 85 -6.15 11.72 7.77
C HIS A 85 -7.52 11.89 8.45
N SER A 86 -8.47 11.02 8.18
CA SER A 86 -9.79 11.06 8.82
C SER A 86 -9.74 10.89 10.35
N LEU A 87 -8.69 10.22 10.84
CA LEU A 87 -8.39 10.03 12.26
C LEU A 87 -7.51 11.15 12.86
N GLY A 88 -7.16 12.17 12.08
CA GLY A 88 -6.32 13.28 12.53
C GLY A 88 -4.83 12.91 12.69
N LEU A 89 -4.38 11.76 12.18
CA LEU A 89 -3.01 11.28 12.33
C LEU A 89 -2.03 11.94 11.35
N CYS A 90 -2.51 12.36 10.18
CA CYS A 90 -1.69 13.06 9.18
C CYS A 90 -2.46 14.17 8.46
N SER A 91 -1.73 15.05 7.79
CA SER A 91 -2.33 16.15 7.02
C SER A 91 -2.83 15.70 5.65
N ALA A 92 -3.80 16.43 5.07
CA ALA A 92 -4.27 16.23 3.70
C ALA A 92 -3.13 16.31 2.66
N LYS A 93 -2.08 17.10 2.93
CA LYS A 93 -0.90 17.21 2.07
C LYS A 93 -0.13 15.87 1.97
N VAL A 94 -0.06 15.09 3.05
CA VAL A 94 0.54 13.75 3.06
C VAL A 94 -0.26 12.82 2.15
N VAL A 95 -1.59 12.81 2.30
CA VAL A 95 -2.51 12.00 1.47
C VAL A 95 -2.36 12.32 -0.01
N ALA A 96 -2.46 13.62 -0.36
CA ALA A 96 -2.36 14.08 -1.74
C ALA A 96 -1.01 13.71 -2.39
N ARG A 97 0.09 13.93 -1.68
CA ARG A 97 1.45 13.61 -2.16
C ARG A 97 1.63 12.13 -2.40
N GLN A 98 1.12 11.29 -1.50
CA GLN A 98 1.22 9.84 -1.63
C GLN A 98 0.35 9.32 -2.77
N ARG A 99 -0.90 9.76 -2.87
CA ARG A 99 -1.80 9.42 -3.99
C ARG A 99 -1.16 9.78 -5.33
N ALA A 100 -0.61 11.00 -5.45
CA ALA A 100 0.07 11.44 -6.65
C ALA A 100 1.26 10.56 -7.02
N LEU A 101 2.04 10.10 -6.02
CA LEU A 101 3.16 9.18 -6.26
C LEU A 101 2.67 7.82 -6.78
N VAL A 102 1.66 7.22 -6.16
CA VAL A 102 1.09 5.94 -6.58
C VAL A 102 0.55 6.05 -8.01
N CYS A 103 -0.19 7.10 -8.34
CA CYS A 103 -0.67 7.34 -9.71
C CYS A 103 0.48 7.48 -10.72
N ARG A 104 1.56 8.19 -10.37
CA ARG A 104 2.72 8.37 -11.26
C ARG A 104 3.49 7.09 -11.53
N THR A 105 3.41 6.09 -10.67
CA THR A 105 4.00 4.76 -10.92
C THR A 105 3.13 3.86 -11.80
N GLY A 106 1.97 4.36 -12.28
CA GLY A 106 1.04 3.59 -13.09
C GLY A 106 0.18 2.59 -12.31
N LEU A 107 0.27 2.60 -10.98
CA LEU A 107 -0.54 1.73 -10.13
C LEU A 107 -1.97 2.29 -9.98
N PRO A 108 -2.99 1.42 -9.86
CA PRO A 108 -4.34 1.85 -9.56
C PRO A 108 -4.41 2.51 -8.17
N ALA A 109 -5.12 3.63 -8.09
CA ALA A 109 -5.29 4.40 -6.85
C ALA A 109 -6.77 4.55 -6.44
N LYS A 110 -7.68 3.82 -7.10
CA LYS A 110 -9.12 3.89 -6.84
C LYS A 110 -9.62 2.61 -6.18
N LEU A 111 -10.31 2.78 -5.03
CA LEU A 111 -11.00 1.67 -4.38
C LEU A 111 -12.13 1.16 -5.27
N PRO A 112 -12.24 -0.15 -5.51
CA PRO A 112 -13.37 -0.70 -6.23
C PRO A 112 -14.68 -0.51 -5.43
N LYS A 113 -15.80 -0.49 -6.12
CA LYS A 113 -17.12 -0.47 -5.45
C LYS A 113 -17.30 -1.74 -4.62
N MET A 114 -17.62 -1.58 -3.35
CA MET A 114 -17.86 -2.68 -2.40
C MET A 114 -18.70 -2.18 -1.23
N ASN A 115 -19.26 -3.11 -0.46
CA ASN A 115 -19.96 -2.81 0.77
C ASN A 115 -18.98 -2.69 1.94
N PHE A 116 -19.36 -1.93 2.96
CA PHE A 116 -18.56 -1.81 4.18
C PHE A 116 -18.40 -3.14 4.91
N SER A 117 -19.47 -3.95 4.99
CA SER A 117 -19.41 -5.24 5.68
C SER A 117 -18.37 -6.17 5.05
N ASP A 118 -18.38 -6.26 3.71
CA ASP A 118 -17.43 -7.11 2.99
C ASP A 118 -15.97 -6.68 3.26
N LEU A 119 -15.71 -5.36 3.21
CA LEU A 119 -14.39 -4.81 3.50
C LEU A 119 -13.98 -5.11 4.95
N TRP A 120 -14.88 -4.87 5.92
CA TRP A 120 -14.58 -5.07 7.34
C TRP A 120 -14.31 -6.54 7.65
N GLU A 121 -15.14 -7.46 7.17
CA GLU A 121 -14.95 -8.89 7.33
C GLU A 121 -13.61 -9.35 6.72
N ALA A 122 -13.28 -8.90 5.51
CA ALA A 122 -12.02 -9.23 4.88
C ALA A 122 -10.82 -8.70 5.69
N MET A 123 -10.92 -7.50 6.29
CA MET A 123 -9.88 -6.96 7.18
C MET A 123 -9.74 -7.78 8.48
N LEU A 124 -10.84 -8.34 9.00
CA LEU A 124 -10.81 -9.20 10.18
C LEU A 124 -10.14 -10.56 9.93
N HIS A 125 -10.21 -11.08 8.71
CA HIS A 125 -9.55 -12.33 8.35
C HIS A 125 -8.02 -12.21 8.24
N ASP A 126 -7.46 -11.02 8.13
CA ASP A 126 -6.02 -10.82 8.23
C ASP A 126 -5.57 -11.04 9.70
N LYS A 127 -4.51 -11.87 9.90
CA LYS A 127 -4.03 -12.44 11.19
C LYS A 127 -3.72 -11.43 12.32
N LYS A 128 -4.01 -10.15 12.13
CA LYS A 128 -3.69 -9.05 13.06
C LYS A 128 -4.87 -8.59 13.90
N VAL A 129 -5.89 -9.42 14.04
CA VAL A 129 -7.06 -9.13 14.89
C VAL A 129 -6.76 -9.54 16.31
N SER A 130 -6.79 -8.59 17.23
CA SER A 130 -6.73 -8.83 18.67
C SER A 130 -7.90 -8.13 19.33
N ARG A 131 -8.74 -8.89 20.03
CA ARG A 131 -9.90 -8.36 20.80
C ARG A 131 -10.86 -7.50 19.99
N GLY A 132 -11.10 -7.83 18.70
CA GLY A 132 -12.02 -7.08 17.83
C GLY A 132 -11.44 -5.82 17.19
N TYR A 133 -10.13 -5.56 17.36
CA TYR A 133 -9.40 -4.47 16.72
C TYR A 133 -8.52 -4.99 15.58
N VAL A 134 -8.55 -4.28 14.46
CA VAL A 134 -7.61 -4.48 13.34
C VAL A 134 -6.41 -3.56 13.53
N HIS A 135 -5.19 -4.13 13.61
CA HIS A 135 -3.97 -3.33 13.71
C HIS A 135 -3.52 -2.90 12.32
N CYS A 136 -3.62 -1.61 12.03
CA CYS A 136 -3.26 -1.03 10.75
C CYS A 136 -2.01 -0.15 10.86
N VAL A 137 -1.14 -0.20 9.85
CA VAL A 137 0.02 0.69 9.76
C VAL A 137 -0.40 1.96 9.05
N LEU A 138 -0.44 3.07 9.76
CA LEU A 138 -0.95 4.35 9.27
C LEU A 138 0.15 5.41 9.21
N PRO A 139 0.20 6.26 8.16
CA PRO A 139 1.20 7.32 8.07
C PRO A 139 0.87 8.49 9.01
N LYS A 140 1.91 9.01 9.66
CA LYS A 140 1.89 10.30 10.37
C LYS A 140 2.48 11.42 9.53
N ALA A 141 3.49 11.08 8.76
CA ALA A 141 4.18 11.97 7.81
C ALA A 141 4.89 11.12 6.75
N ILE A 142 5.43 11.75 5.71
CA ILE A 142 6.29 11.05 4.77
C ILE A 142 7.51 10.50 5.52
N GLY A 143 7.76 9.18 5.39
CA GLY A 143 8.83 8.48 6.11
C GLY A 143 8.53 8.13 7.57
N LYS A 144 7.33 8.43 8.08
CA LYS A 144 6.95 8.12 9.46
C LYS A 144 5.55 7.49 9.52
N VAL A 145 5.48 6.30 10.10
CA VAL A 145 4.22 5.56 10.29
C VAL A 145 4.01 5.23 11.78
N THR A 146 2.81 4.80 12.12
CA THR A 146 2.44 4.25 13.42
C THR A 146 1.57 3.02 13.23
N VAL A 147 1.56 2.11 14.19
CA VAL A 147 0.58 1.03 14.24
C VAL A 147 -0.57 1.49 15.12
N ALA A 148 -1.78 1.51 14.58
CA ALA A 148 -2.97 1.93 15.30
C ALA A 148 -4.00 0.79 15.34
N PRO A 149 -4.61 0.52 16.51
CA PRO A 149 -5.79 -0.34 16.60
C PRO A 149 -6.98 0.42 16.05
N LEU A 150 -7.71 -0.22 15.14
CA LEU A 150 -8.92 0.32 14.51
C LEU A 150 -10.12 -0.51 14.94
N ASP A 151 -11.14 0.13 15.46
CA ASP A 151 -12.43 -0.50 15.68
C ASP A 151 -13.35 -0.35 14.45
N GLN A 152 -14.40 -1.13 14.43
CA GLN A 152 -15.38 -1.12 13.33
C GLN A 152 -16.02 0.26 13.14
N ARG A 153 -16.27 1.01 14.23
CA ARG A 153 -16.91 2.32 14.19
C ARG A 153 -16.05 3.36 13.46
N ALA A 154 -14.76 3.38 13.78
CA ALA A 154 -13.82 4.30 13.13
C ALA A 154 -13.71 4.04 11.62
N VAL A 155 -13.55 2.76 11.22
CA VAL A 155 -13.46 2.38 9.80
C VAL A 155 -14.79 2.62 9.07
N LYS A 156 -15.94 2.35 9.72
CA LYS A 156 -17.26 2.62 9.14
C LYS A 156 -17.51 4.11 8.91
N SER A 157 -17.13 4.94 9.89
CA SER A 157 -17.25 6.40 9.77
C SER A 157 -16.41 6.97 8.63
N TRP A 158 -15.19 6.47 8.47
CA TRP A 158 -14.32 6.82 7.34
C TRP A 158 -14.92 6.34 6.01
N PHE A 159 -15.30 5.07 5.91
CA PHE A 159 -15.84 4.48 4.67
C PHE A 159 -17.07 5.21 4.16
N ALA A 160 -17.97 5.63 5.06
CA ALA A 160 -19.16 6.39 4.70
C ALA A 160 -18.88 7.76 4.06
N LYS A 161 -17.68 8.32 4.26
CA LYS A 161 -17.25 9.59 3.65
C LYS A 161 -16.71 9.41 2.23
N LEU A 162 -16.19 8.21 1.90
CA LEU A 162 -15.62 7.92 0.58
C LEU A 162 -16.65 8.01 -0.55
N GLY A 163 -17.93 7.74 -0.28
CA GLY A 163 -19.01 7.81 -1.27
C GLY A 163 -19.54 9.23 -1.53
N LYS A 164 -19.02 10.24 -0.81
CA LYS A 164 -19.49 11.63 -0.88
C LYS A 164 -18.47 12.59 -1.52
N SER A 165 -17.33 12.07 -1.96
CA SER A 165 -16.20 12.83 -2.56
C SER A 165 -16.10 12.64 -4.05
#